data_83b18442cc14a2e7c25b9adfbf75b5a8
#
_entry.id   83b18442cc14a2e7c25b9adfbf75b5a8
#
_cell.length_a   1.000
_cell.length_b   1.000
_cell.length_c   1.000
_cell.angle_alpha   90.00
_cell.angle_beta   90.00
_cell.angle_gamma   90.00
#
_symmetry.space_group_name_H-M   'P 1'
#
loop_
_entity.id
_entity.type
_entity.pdbx_description
1 polymer ?
#
loop_
_entity_poly.entity_id
_entity_poly.type
_entity_poly.pdbx_seq_one_letter_code
_entity_poly.pdbx_strand_id
1 'polypeptide(L)'
;ILSVCGKGNNVADAVAAARILSWQGVAVDIAVIDDDRKKTEEFATQMTIAGNSGLNFVNVSAIPEYDIIIDGIFGTGLSRNVEGIYADVIDLINCSNNVVVSVDIPSGIDSETGAVLSKAVKADATVTFGYNKVGNMIYPGKELSGEVTVADIGFCPEAIKTLNPCMYFTEDDLR
;
A
#
# COMPACT_ATOMS: atom_id res chain seq x y z
N ILE A 1 -12.77 3.42 8.27
CA ILE A 1 -11.58 3.02 7.51
C ILE A 1 -10.61 2.32 8.46
N LEU A 2 -9.95 1.25 7.99
CA LEU A 2 -8.84 0.62 8.70
C LEU A 2 -7.58 0.67 7.85
N SER A 3 -6.49 1.25 8.38
CA SER A 3 -5.16 1.18 7.77
C SER A 3 -4.41 -0.05 8.30
N VAL A 4 -4.19 -1.04 7.43
CA VAL A 4 -3.48 -2.28 7.77
C VAL A 4 -2.01 -2.16 7.39
N CYS A 5 -1.16 -2.28 8.38
CA CYS A 5 0.25 -1.90 8.32
C CYS A 5 1.18 -3.06 8.65
N GLY A 6 2.22 -3.24 7.84
CA GLY A 6 3.39 -4.07 8.18
C GLY A 6 4.39 -3.31 9.06
N LYS A 7 5.69 -3.44 8.77
CA LYS A 7 6.79 -2.74 9.51
C LYS A 7 7.86 -2.10 8.60
N GLY A 8 7.59 -1.96 7.29
CA GLY A 8 8.51 -1.37 6.29
C GLY A 8 8.27 0.12 6.05
N ASN A 9 8.93 0.69 5.02
CA ASN A 9 8.82 2.12 4.69
C ASN A 9 7.43 2.49 4.15
N ASN A 10 6.83 1.66 3.30
CA ASN A 10 5.48 1.86 2.76
C ASN A 10 4.41 2.02 3.86
N VAL A 11 4.68 1.43 5.00
CA VAL A 11 3.82 1.52 6.19
C VAL A 11 3.78 2.92 6.76
N ALA A 12 4.90 3.65 6.72
CA ALA A 12 4.96 5.03 7.19
C ALA A 12 4.00 5.92 6.38
N ASP A 13 3.90 5.67 5.07
CA ASP A 13 2.98 6.39 4.18
C ASP A 13 1.51 6.05 4.49
N ALA A 14 1.20 4.78 4.74
CA ALA A 14 -0.14 4.34 5.12
C ALA A 14 -0.58 4.94 6.47
N VAL A 15 0.31 4.98 7.47
CA VAL A 15 0.05 5.62 8.77
C VAL A 15 -0.11 7.13 8.62
N ALA A 16 0.71 7.77 7.76
CA ALA A 16 0.57 9.20 7.48
C ALA A 16 -0.77 9.51 6.80
N ALA A 17 -1.19 8.70 5.84
CA ALA A 17 -2.50 8.83 5.19
C ALA A 17 -3.64 8.68 6.20
N ALA A 18 -3.61 7.66 7.06
CA ALA A 18 -4.59 7.45 8.12
C ALA A 18 -4.71 8.69 9.03
N ARG A 19 -3.58 9.24 9.45
CA ARG A 19 -3.52 10.44 10.29
C ARG A 19 -4.11 11.67 9.60
N ILE A 20 -3.77 11.89 8.32
CA ILE A 20 -4.27 13.02 7.54
C ILE A 20 -5.79 12.90 7.35
N LEU A 21 -6.31 11.72 7.03
CA LEU A 21 -7.73 11.46 6.92
C LEU A 21 -8.46 11.71 8.24
N SER A 22 -7.89 11.29 9.36
CA SER A 22 -8.45 11.56 10.70
C SER A 22 -8.55 13.07 10.97
N TRP A 23 -7.56 13.87 10.59
CA TRP A 23 -7.60 15.33 10.72
C TRP A 23 -8.68 15.98 9.84
N GLN A 24 -9.06 15.33 8.76
CA GLN A 24 -10.17 15.74 7.90
C GLN A 24 -11.55 15.28 8.43
N GLY A 25 -11.58 14.65 9.60
CA GLY A 25 -12.81 14.21 10.26
C GLY A 25 -13.29 12.81 9.83
N VAL A 26 -12.46 12.05 9.11
CA VAL A 26 -12.77 10.67 8.74
C VAL A 26 -12.45 9.74 9.92
N ALA A 27 -13.35 8.83 10.26
CA ALA A 27 -13.09 7.79 11.27
C ALA A 27 -12.10 6.77 10.71
N VAL A 28 -10.89 6.75 11.27
CA VAL A 28 -9.80 5.87 10.84
C VAL A 28 -9.11 5.25 12.04
N ASP A 29 -8.93 3.94 12.00
CA ASP A 29 -8.12 3.19 12.96
C ASP A 29 -6.91 2.55 12.25
N ILE A 30 -5.93 2.10 13.01
CA ILE A 30 -4.71 1.48 12.51
C ILE A 30 -4.58 0.07 13.08
N ALA A 31 -4.35 -0.91 12.21
CA ALA A 31 -3.97 -2.26 12.60
C ALA A 31 -2.53 -2.55 12.16
N VAL A 32 -1.66 -2.89 13.10
CA VAL A 32 -0.27 -3.26 12.79
C VAL A 32 -0.13 -4.77 12.90
N ILE A 33 0.41 -5.39 11.85
CA ILE A 33 0.75 -6.81 11.87
C ILE A 33 1.97 -6.97 12.77
N ASP A 34 1.77 -7.60 13.92
CA ASP A 34 2.84 -7.77 14.91
C ASP A 34 3.65 -9.03 14.62
N ASP A 35 4.92 -8.82 14.30
CA ASP A 35 5.94 -9.85 14.11
C ASP A 35 7.27 -9.41 14.73
N ASP A 36 8.27 -10.30 14.71
CA ASP A 36 9.59 -10.06 15.31
C ASP A 36 10.50 -9.15 14.46
N ARG A 37 10.05 -8.65 13.30
CA ARG A 37 10.85 -7.78 12.43
C ARG A 37 11.07 -6.42 13.06
N LYS A 38 12.27 -5.88 12.83
CA LYS A 38 12.62 -4.54 13.31
C LYS A 38 11.79 -3.48 12.56
N LYS A 39 11.23 -2.55 13.31
CA LYS A 39 10.53 -1.36 12.78
C LYS A 39 11.54 -0.41 12.17
N THR A 40 11.16 0.26 11.06
CA THR A 40 11.95 1.36 10.51
C THR A 40 11.80 2.60 11.38
N GLU A 41 12.73 3.54 11.28
CA GLU A 41 12.70 4.80 12.05
C GLU A 41 11.50 5.66 11.61
N GLU A 42 11.25 5.71 10.31
CA GLU A 42 10.11 6.41 9.71
C GLU A 42 8.78 5.87 10.24
N PHE A 43 8.63 4.54 10.26
CA PHE A 43 7.45 3.89 10.82
C PHE A 43 7.27 4.25 12.31
N ALA A 44 8.32 4.14 13.11
CA ALA A 44 8.24 4.43 14.55
C ALA A 44 7.84 5.90 14.78
N THR A 45 8.36 6.82 13.96
CA THR A 45 8.02 8.24 13.99
C THR A 45 6.53 8.46 13.68
N GLN A 46 6.04 7.88 12.58
CA GLN A 46 4.63 8.03 12.19
C GLN A 46 3.67 7.41 13.22
N MET A 47 4.02 6.26 13.80
CA MET A 47 3.24 5.63 14.86
C MET A 47 3.15 6.52 16.12
N THR A 48 4.26 7.18 16.50
CA THR A 48 4.28 8.11 17.61
C THR A 48 3.37 9.31 17.35
N ILE A 49 3.44 9.87 16.14
CA ILE A 49 2.59 11.01 15.76
C ILE A 49 1.11 10.56 15.74
N ALA A 50 0.79 9.39 15.19
CA ALA A 50 -0.56 8.87 15.13
C ALA A 50 -1.16 8.68 16.54
N GLY A 51 -0.40 8.11 17.46
CA GLY A 51 -0.81 7.95 18.86
C GLY A 51 -1.07 9.30 19.55
N ASN A 52 -0.16 10.27 19.35
CA ASN A 52 -0.32 11.62 19.89
C ASN A 52 -1.52 12.37 19.26
N SER A 53 -1.92 11.99 18.05
CA SER A 53 -3.10 12.54 17.35
C SER A 53 -4.41 11.85 17.75
N GLY A 54 -4.37 10.88 18.65
CA GLY A 54 -5.55 10.19 19.19
C GLY A 54 -6.13 9.11 18.27
N LEU A 55 -5.37 8.59 17.29
CA LEU A 55 -5.83 7.44 16.50
C LEU A 55 -5.83 6.17 17.35
N ASN A 56 -6.86 5.34 17.15
CA ASN A 56 -6.94 4.05 17.81
C ASN A 56 -6.08 3.01 17.09
N PHE A 57 -5.54 2.07 17.87
CA PHE A 57 -4.84 0.89 17.40
C PHE A 57 -5.66 -0.34 17.70
N VAL A 58 -5.99 -1.11 16.67
CA VAL A 58 -6.83 -2.30 16.77
C VAL A 58 -6.10 -3.54 16.29
N ASN A 59 -6.66 -4.72 16.58
CA ASN A 59 -6.12 -5.98 16.08
C ASN A 59 -6.53 -6.20 14.60
N VAL A 60 -5.69 -6.89 13.84
CA VAL A 60 -5.97 -7.24 12.43
C VAL A 60 -7.23 -8.10 12.28
N SER A 61 -7.66 -8.82 13.32
CA SER A 61 -8.93 -9.57 13.31
C SER A 61 -10.17 -8.69 13.12
N ALA A 62 -10.07 -7.37 13.34
CA ALA A 62 -11.15 -6.43 13.14
C ALA A 62 -11.37 -6.04 11.65
N ILE A 63 -10.52 -6.50 10.72
CA ILE A 63 -10.62 -6.19 9.27
C ILE A 63 -12.07 -6.33 8.75
N PRO A 64 -12.83 -7.40 9.04
CA PRO A 64 -14.19 -7.53 8.50
C PRO A 64 -15.22 -6.53 9.05
N GLU A 65 -14.87 -5.76 10.08
CA GLU A 65 -15.77 -4.77 10.72
C GLU A 65 -15.74 -3.40 10.03
N TYR A 66 -14.85 -3.22 9.04
CA TYR A 66 -14.63 -1.94 8.35
C TYR A 66 -15.14 -1.98 6.91
N ASP A 67 -15.57 -0.82 6.38
CA ASP A 67 -16.01 -0.69 4.99
C ASP A 67 -14.83 -0.55 4.02
N ILE A 68 -13.75 0.11 4.47
CA ILE A 68 -12.59 0.45 3.63
C ILE A 68 -11.32 0.03 4.35
N ILE A 69 -10.44 -0.65 3.61
CA ILE A 69 -9.10 -1.02 4.03
C ILE A 69 -8.06 -0.21 3.24
N ILE A 70 -7.12 0.39 3.94
CA ILE A 70 -5.88 0.90 3.35
C ILE A 70 -4.81 -0.17 3.51
N ASP A 71 -4.39 -0.77 2.40
CA ASP A 71 -3.31 -1.76 2.37
C ASP A 71 -1.95 -1.05 2.33
N GLY A 72 -1.27 -1.02 3.47
CA GLY A 72 0.09 -0.54 3.64
C GLY A 72 1.03 -1.62 4.19
N ILE A 73 0.78 -2.91 3.90
CA ILE A 73 1.55 -4.02 4.49
C ILE A 73 2.95 -4.07 3.88
N PHE A 74 3.05 -4.07 2.54
CA PHE A 74 4.30 -4.09 1.78
C PHE A 74 4.27 -3.08 0.66
N GLY A 75 5.43 -2.54 0.28
CA GLY A 75 5.62 -1.70 -0.90
C GLY A 75 6.61 -2.33 -1.89
N THR A 76 7.23 -1.51 -2.73
CA THR A 76 8.15 -1.92 -3.81
C THR A 76 9.40 -2.68 -3.34
N GLY A 77 9.74 -2.64 -2.07
CA GLY A 77 10.88 -3.37 -1.50
C GLY A 77 10.65 -4.85 -1.22
N LEU A 78 9.46 -5.40 -1.52
CA LEU A 78 9.17 -6.81 -1.32
C LEU A 78 9.86 -7.65 -2.40
N SER A 79 10.75 -8.57 -1.98
CA SER A 79 11.52 -9.44 -2.88
C SER A 79 11.46 -10.93 -2.54
N ARG A 80 10.53 -11.30 -1.63
CA ARG A 80 10.37 -12.68 -1.15
C ARG A 80 8.91 -13.06 -1.08
N ASN A 81 8.63 -14.36 -1.07
CA ASN A 81 7.27 -14.85 -0.88
C ASN A 81 6.65 -14.33 0.43
N VAL A 82 5.36 -14.04 0.36
CA VAL A 82 4.54 -13.69 1.51
C VAL A 82 4.12 -14.96 2.21
N GLU A 83 4.47 -15.09 3.49
CA GLU A 83 4.24 -16.29 4.28
C GLU A 83 3.79 -15.93 5.72
N GLY A 84 3.30 -16.93 6.44
CA GLY A 84 2.90 -16.80 7.85
C GLY A 84 1.80 -15.75 8.05
N ILE A 85 1.86 -15.01 9.16
CA ILE A 85 0.84 -14.04 9.55
C ILE A 85 0.49 -13.02 8.44
N TYR A 86 1.45 -12.68 7.57
CA TYR A 86 1.19 -11.76 6.47
C TYR A 86 0.31 -12.39 5.39
N ALA A 87 0.53 -13.68 5.08
CA ALA A 87 -0.32 -14.42 4.16
C ALA A 87 -1.74 -14.55 4.72
N ASP A 88 -1.86 -14.84 6.02
CA ASP A 88 -3.15 -14.97 6.69
C ASP A 88 -3.93 -13.64 6.68
N VAL A 89 -3.25 -12.52 6.91
CA VAL A 89 -3.87 -11.18 6.89
C VAL A 89 -4.29 -10.80 5.46
N ILE A 90 -3.49 -11.11 4.44
CA ILE A 90 -3.87 -10.88 3.04
C ILE A 90 -5.09 -11.72 2.67
N ASP A 91 -5.13 -12.98 3.08
CA ASP A 91 -6.31 -13.83 2.86
C ASP A 91 -7.55 -13.25 3.56
N LEU A 92 -7.41 -12.73 4.78
CA LEU A 92 -8.50 -12.09 5.51
C LEU A 92 -9.02 -10.84 4.80
N ILE A 93 -8.14 -9.98 4.28
CA ILE A 93 -8.52 -8.81 3.47
C ILE A 93 -9.26 -9.27 2.23
N ASN A 94 -8.72 -10.21 1.46
CA ASN A 94 -9.31 -10.68 0.20
C ASN A 94 -10.64 -11.43 0.39
N CYS A 95 -10.86 -12.05 1.56
CA CYS A 95 -12.11 -12.73 1.89
C CYS A 95 -13.16 -11.79 2.50
N SER A 96 -12.78 -10.61 2.92
CA SER A 96 -13.67 -9.61 3.48
C SER A 96 -14.38 -8.82 2.38
N ASN A 97 -15.54 -8.26 2.68
CA ASN A 97 -16.33 -7.50 1.72
C ASN A 97 -16.02 -5.99 1.78
N ASN A 98 -14.75 -5.66 1.96
CA ASN A 98 -14.26 -4.29 2.09
C ASN A 98 -13.88 -3.72 0.72
N VAL A 99 -13.94 -2.39 0.59
CA VAL A 99 -13.24 -1.69 -0.49
C VAL A 99 -11.76 -1.58 -0.09
N VAL A 100 -10.85 -2.01 -0.95
CA VAL A 100 -9.41 -2.05 -0.66
C VAL A 100 -8.65 -1.02 -1.51
N VAL A 101 -7.93 -0.13 -0.83
CA VAL A 101 -7.06 0.85 -1.47
C VAL A 101 -5.61 0.55 -1.09
N SER A 102 -4.78 0.17 -2.07
CA SER A 102 -3.37 -0.12 -1.84
C SER A 102 -2.49 1.12 -1.96
N VAL A 103 -1.52 1.23 -1.05
CA VAL A 103 -0.50 2.28 -1.05
C VAL A 103 0.68 1.82 -1.90
N ASP A 104 0.93 2.55 -2.97
CA ASP A 104 2.01 2.40 -3.94
C ASP A 104 1.90 1.17 -4.87
N ILE A 105 1.69 -0.01 -4.32
CA ILE A 105 1.48 -1.28 -5.04
C ILE A 105 0.73 -2.24 -4.11
N PRO A 106 -0.17 -3.10 -4.62
CA PRO A 106 -0.83 -4.09 -3.77
C PRO A 106 0.19 -4.99 -3.08
N SER A 107 0.02 -5.16 -1.78
CA SER A 107 0.93 -5.99 -0.99
C SER A 107 1.00 -7.40 -1.52
N GLY A 108 2.21 -7.87 -1.81
CA GLY A 108 2.46 -9.20 -2.38
C GLY A 108 2.71 -9.23 -3.89
N ILE A 109 2.62 -8.07 -4.58
CA ILE A 109 3.02 -7.94 -5.98
C ILE A 109 4.49 -7.51 -6.06
N ASP A 110 5.25 -8.15 -6.93
CA ASP A 110 6.59 -7.73 -7.30
C ASP A 110 6.51 -6.50 -8.21
N SER A 111 7.15 -5.41 -7.82
CA SER A 111 7.04 -4.12 -8.48
C SER A 111 7.68 -4.04 -9.87
N GLU A 112 8.60 -4.93 -10.19
CA GLU A 112 9.33 -4.96 -11.46
C GLU A 112 8.72 -5.94 -12.46
N THR A 113 8.14 -7.03 -11.97
CA THR A 113 7.66 -8.15 -12.82
C THR A 113 6.16 -8.35 -12.80
N GLY A 114 5.42 -7.72 -11.87
CA GLY A 114 4.00 -7.94 -11.67
C GLY A 114 3.63 -9.32 -11.15
N ALA A 115 4.62 -10.14 -10.81
CA ALA A 115 4.38 -11.47 -10.29
C ALA A 115 3.78 -11.44 -8.88
N VAL A 116 2.89 -12.38 -8.59
CA VAL A 116 2.39 -12.61 -7.23
C VAL A 116 3.43 -13.39 -6.44
N LEU A 117 3.89 -12.82 -5.34
CA LEU A 117 4.85 -13.43 -4.44
C LEU A 117 4.13 -14.31 -3.40
N SER A 118 3.60 -15.45 -3.83
CA SER A 118 2.77 -16.41 -3.10
C SER A 118 1.34 -15.92 -2.84
N LYS A 119 1.17 -14.80 -2.17
CA LYS A 119 -0.11 -14.14 -1.87
C LYS A 119 -0.03 -12.66 -2.17
N ALA A 120 -1.12 -12.10 -2.67
CA ALA A 120 -1.24 -10.66 -2.88
C ALA A 120 -2.63 -10.13 -2.54
N VAL A 121 -2.68 -8.90 -2.10
CA VAL A 121 -3.92 -8.15 -1.91
C VAL A 121 -4.57 -7.92 -3.28
N LYS A 122 -5.88 -8.09 -3.35
CA LYS A 122 -6.71 -7.67 -4.48
C LYS A 122 -7.29 -6.30 -4.15
N ALA A 123 -6.69 -5.26 -4.70
CA ALA A 123 -7.14 -3.89 -4.49
C ALA A 123 -8.25 -3.51 -5.48
N ASP A 124 -9.18 -2.66 -5.04
CA ASP A 124 -10.14 -1.96 -5.90
C ASP A 124 -9.49 -0.73 -6.53
N ALA A 125 -8.55 -0.10 -5.79
CA ALA A 125 -7.76 1.02 -6.27
C ALA A 125 -6.34 0.97 -5.70
N THR A 126 -5.39 1.56 -6.44
CA THR A 126 -4.00 1.74 -5.98
C THR A 126 -3.59 3.19 -6.19
N VAL A 127 -3.07 3.83 -5.15
CA VAL A 127 -2.44 5.15 -5.24
C VAL A 127 -0.94 4.95 -5.24
N THR A 128 -0.32 5.14 -6.40
CA THR A 128 1.13 4.97 -6.58
C THR A 128 1.84 6.33 -6.65
N PHE A 129 3.08 6.40 -6.15
CA PHE A 129 3.78 7.66 -5.97
C PHE A 129 4.75 7.97 -7.10
N GLY A 130 4.67 9.19 -7.63
CA GLY A 130 5.56 9.77 -8.61
C GLY A 130 5.42 9.14 -10.00
N TYR A 131 5.72 7.86 -10.13
CA TYR A 131 5.59 7.09 -11.38
C TYR A 131 4.91 5.76 -11.14
N ASN A 132 4.16 5.29 -12.14
CA ASN A 132 3.56 3.97 -12.06
C ASN A 132 4.66 2.89 -12.03
N LYS A 133 4.42 1.82 -11.30
CA LYS A 133 5.30 0.67 -11.23
C LYS A 133 4.97 -0.32 -12.35
N VAL A 134 5.99 -0.95 -12.90
CA VAL A 134 5.78 -1.99 -13.92
C VAL A 134 4.82 -3.06 -13.41
N GLY A 135 4.94 -3.42 -12.12
CA GLY A 135 4.08 -4.39 -11.46
C GLY A 135 2.59 -4.05 -11.47
N ASN A 136 2.22 -2.76 -11.47
CA ASN A 136 0.83 -2.32 -11.59
C ASN A 136 0.30 -2.35 -13.03
N MET A 137 1.16 -2.57 -14.02
CA MET A 137 0.83 -2.41 -15.43
C MET A 137 0.78 -3.73 -16.20
N ILE A 138 1.45 -4.76 -15.70
CA ILE A 138 1.53 -6.07 -16.33
C ILE A 138 0.86 -7.14 -15.47
N TYR A 139 0.28 -8.15 -16.14
CA TYR A 139 -0.39 -9.25 -15.45
C TYR A 139 0.60 -10.18 -14.75
N PRO A 140 0.22 -10.75 -13.58
CA PRO A 140 -1.09 -10.63 -12.92
C PRO A 140 -1.27 -9.36 -12.08
N GLY A 141 -0.22 -8.60 -11.78
CA GLY A 141 -0.26 -7.44 -10.90
C GLY A 141 -1.28 -6.38 -11.34
N LYS A 142 -1.41 -6.14 -12.66
CA LYS A 142 -2.40 -5.21 -13.21
C LYS A 142 -3.84 -5.53 -12.79
N GLU A 143 -4.20 -6.81 -12.79
CA GLU A 143 -5.56 -7.23 -12.39
C GLU A 143 -5.81 -7.01 -10.89
N LEU A 144 -4.74 -7.13 -10.09
CA LEU A 144 -4.83 -7.00 -8.63
C LEU A 144 -4.70 -5.56 -8.15
N SER A 145 -4.26 -4.63 -9.03
CA SER A 145 -4.06 -3.23 -8.68
C SER A 145 -5.33 -2.38 -8.76
N GLY A 146 -6.40 -2.88 -9.38
CA GLY A 146 -7.63 -2.13 -9.57
C GLY A 146 -7.42 -0.85 -10.38
N GLU A 147 -8.10 0.23 -10.01
CA GLU A 147 -7.90 1.55 -10.62
C GLU A 147 -6.62 2.20 -10.07
N VAL A 148 -5.65 2.45 -10.96
CA VAL A 148 -4.34 3.00 -10.55
C VAL A 148 -4.30 4.50 -10.78
N THR A 149 -4.09 5.25 -9.69
CA THR A 149 -3.86 6.70 -9.71
C THR A 149 -2.40 7.00 -9.36
N VAL A 150 -1.73 7.80 -10.19
CA VAL A 150 -0.35 8.26 -9.92
C VAL A 150 -0.41 9.61 -9.19
N ALA A 151 0.07 9.63 -7.96
CA ALA A 151 0.19 10.85 -7.17
C ALA A 151 1.53 11.53 -7.43
N ASP A 152 1.51 12.80 -7.84
CA ASP A 152 2.73 13.60 -7.97
C ASP A 152 3.30 13.91 -6.58
N ILE A 153 4.55 13.56 -6.37
CA ILE A 153 5.30 13.82 -5.14
C ILE A 153 6.48 14.77 -5.37
N GLY A 154 6.50 15.50 -6.49
CA GLY A 154 7.48 16.54 -6.79
C GLY A 154 8.83 16.02 -7.28
N PHE A 155 8.88 14.92 -8.02
CA PHE A 155 10.13 14.51 -8.67
C PHE A 155 10.61 15.55 -9.68
N CYS A 156 11.92 15.85 -9.67
CA CYS A 156 12.53 16.75 -10.62
C CYS A 156 12.55 16.11 -12.02
N PRO A 157 11.91 16.74 -13.04
CA PRO A 157 11.86 16.19 -14.41
C PRO A 157 13.26 15.96 -15.03
N GLU A 158 14.24 16.81 -14.69
CA GLU A 158 15.61 16.68 -15.17
C GLU A 158 16.30 15.43 -14.62
N ALA A 159 16.05 15.08 -13.35
CA ALA A 159 16.59 13.88 -12.75
C ALA A 159 16.04 12.61 -13.41
N ILE A 160 14.75 12.61 -13.78
CA ILE A 160 14.12 11.48 -14.47
C ILE A 160 14.73 11.20 -15.83
N LYS A 161 15.09 12.24 -16.60
CA LYS A 161 15.73 12.07 -17.92
C LYS A 161 17.04 11.28 -17.86
N THR A 162 17.69 11.25 -16.71
CA THR A 162 18.95 10.51 -16.51
C THR A 162 18.76 9.03 -16.17
N LEU A 163 17.54 8.61 -15.82
CA LEU A 163 17.25 7.27 -15.31
C LEU A 163 16.87 6.24 -16.38
N ASN A 164 16.83 6.63 -17.67
CA ASN A 164 16.38 5.75 -18.77
C ASN A 164 15.09 4.98 -18.40
N PRO A 165 13.99 5.68 -18.09
CA PRO A 165 12.77 5.07 -17.59
C PRO A 165 12.12 4.18 -18.64
N CYS A 166 11.45 3.12 -18.21
CA CYS A 166 10.55 2.36 -19.06
C CYS A 166 9.35 3.28 -19.42
N MET A 167 9.07 3.41 -20.70
CA MET A 167 7.95 4.22 -21.21
C MET A 167 6.81 3.31 -21.68
N TYR A 168 5.58 3.73 -21.41
CA TYR A 168 4.39 3.09 -21.97
C TYR A 168 3.47 4.17 -22.58
N PHE A 169 2.65 3.75 -23.51
CA PHE A 169 1.67 4.61 -24.16
C PHE A 169 0.29 4.35 -23.57
N THR A 170 -0.43 5.42 -23.28
CA THR A 170 -1.83 5.40 -22.90
C THR A 170 -2.72 5.57 -24.12
N GLU A 171 -4.03 5.37 -24.00
CA GLU A 171 -4.98 5.67 -25.08
C GLU A 171 -4.97 7.14 -25.45
N ASP A 172 -4.66 8.04 -24.51
CA ASP A 172 -4.59 9.49 -24.74
C ASP A 172 -3.35 9.87 -25.56
N ASP A 173 -2.27 9.11 -25.51
CA ASP A 173 -1.07 9.31 -26.32
C ASP A 173 -1.27 8.91 -27.79
N LEU A 174 -2.37 8.20 -28.09
CA LEU A 174 -2.71 7.71 -29.44
C LEU A 174 -3.70 8.62 -30.19
N ARG A 175 -4.14 9.72 -29.56
CA ARG A 175 -5.06 10.73 -30.10
C ARG A 175 -4.31 11.95 -30.59
#